data_5617a759355537ff23d624c49d3ca6da
#
_entry.id   5617a759355537ff23d624c49d3ca6da
#
_cell.length_a   1.000
_cell.length_b   1.000
_cell.length_c   1.000
_cell.angle_alpha   90.00
_cell.angle_beta   90.00
_cell.angle_gamma   90.00
#
_symmetry.space_group_name_H-M   'P 1'
#
loop_
_entity.id
_entity.type
_entity.pdbx_description
1 polymer ?
#
loop_
_entity_poly.entity_id
_entity_poly.type
_entity_poly.pdbx_seq_one_letter_code
_entity_poly.pdbx_strand_id
1 'polypeptide(L)'
;MGRNFAICIGINRYEYLQDLSYAKRDAESMRSFFEEVGFEKVYYFAEDAPNIQQDYGSPISGEPSFGKLMRFLRVRFDQPFLSSGDNFWFFFAGHGLRYQERDYLMPADADSGNVVQTAIPIHHITENLRNCGADNIILLIDACRNHGSRNAKGIGSEHPKGVITMFSCSPNEKSYEIDALEQGSFTYALLTGLRLEGAKNCATVERLDKYLLDNVPAINQKHGKPIQTPYTVVEPRSKSHLILFPKQATELDAVALRQDAQEAELEGDIEQAENLWKRVLAVCSDDASALKGLKRIWSRSSSIETQVEAKYSCGEVLPISEADKSQSQRLATKHSLETIFTFELVELNAQGQELERRKSQTTCQVEDLGNGVVLELVSVPGGSFIMGSPLGEQGRTKREEPQHEVKVRPFLMGRYPVTQAQWNVVSFLPKVNIELKANPAKFNGSVHPVESITWYEAVEFCDRLSSYTGRKYRLPSEAEWEYACRAATKTPFHFGETIRTSEANYHGDYPYGRGAKGKYRKSTNAVNESSCANTFGLYDMHGNVFEWCQDIWHENYAGAPIDAGAWMDEGDYTSRVTRGGSWSSDSAVCRSAYRSQAELESCDDALGFRVVMSSH
;
A
#
# COMPACT_ATOMS: atom_id res chain seq x y z
N MET A 1 2.22 -18.09 21.53
CA MET A 1 3.04 -16.85 21.45
C MET A 1 2.93 -16.34 20.04
N GLY A 2 2.80 -15.03 19.85
CA GLY A 2 2.82 -14.43 18.52
C GLY A 2 4.16 -14.67 17.81
N ARG A 3 4.11 -14.75 16.48
CA ARG A 3 5.29 -14.90 15.63
C ARG A 3 6.02 -13.56 15.52
N ASN A 4 7.32 -13.59 15.33
CA ASN A 4 8.13 -12.39 15.12
C ASN A 4 8.77 -12.44 13.73
N PHE A 5 8.64 -11.36 12.99
CA PHE A 5 9.23 -11.16 11.67
C PHE A 5 10.04 -9.87 11.66
N ALA A 6 11.08 -9.81 10.83
CA ALA A 6 11.89 -8.59 10.73
C ALA A 6 12.39 -8.29 9.31
N ILE A 7 12.67 -7.00 9.08
CA ILE A 7 13.51 -6.50 8.00
C ILE A 7 14.73 -5.84 8.64
N CYS A 8 15.93 -6.15 8.15
CA CYS A 8 17.18 -5.47 8.51
C CYS A 8 17.83 -4.90 7.25
N ILE A 9 18.04 -3.59 7.22
CA ILE A 9 18.64 -2.87 6.10
C ILE A 9 19.89 -2.15 6.60
N GLY A 10 21.04 -2.40 5.95
CA GLY A 10 22.29 -1.72 6.27
C GLY A 10 23.01 -1.27 5.00
N ILE A 11 23.35 0.03 4.92
CA ILE A 11 23.91 0.63 3.71
C ILE A 11 25.21 1.35 4.05
N ASN A 12 26.31 0.81 3.56
CA ASN A 12 27.63 1.45 3.69
C ASN A 12 27.99 2.28 2.46
N ARG A 13 27.64 1.82 1.25
CA ARG A 13 28.04 2.45 -0.01
C ARG A 13 26.88 3.17 -0.67
N TYR A 14 27.12 4.38 -1.10
CA TYR A 14 26.15 5.26 -1.74
C TYR A 14 26.69 5.79 -3.06
N GLU A 15 25.84 5.87 -4.08
CA GLU A 15 26.24 6.42 -5.38
C GLU A 15 26.44 7.94 -5.33
N TYR A 16 25.61 8.66 -4.54
CA TYR A 16 25.56 10.14 -4.54
C TYR A 16 25.74 10.74 -3.14
N LEU A 17 25.97 9.93 -2.11
CA LEU A 17 26.19 10.37 -0.73
C LEU A 17 27.54 9.87 -0.22
N GLN A 18 27.94 10.38 0.95
CA GLN A 18 29.17 9.91 1.60
C GLN A 18 28.97 8.48 2.11
N ASP A 19 29.94 7.60 1.87
CA ASP A 19 29.97 6.25 2.40
C ASP A 19 30.00 6.23 3.93
N LEU A 20 29.40 5.20 4.52
CA LEU A 20 29.43 4.86 5.94
C LEU A 20 30.36 3.65 6.16
N SER A 21 30.78 3.43 7.41
CA SER A 21 31.76 2.37 7.72
C SER A 21 31.09 1.12 8.28
N TYR A 22 30.05 1.27 9.11
CA TYR A 22 29.55 0.18 9.94
C TYR A 22 28.04 -0.09 9.82
N ALA A 23 27.29 0.67 9.03
CA ALA A 23 25.83 0.49 8.90
C ALA A 23 25.43 -0.92 8.43
N LYS A 24 26.17 -1.50 7.49
CA LYS A 24 25.98 -2.90 7.07
C LYS A 24 26.18 -3.87 8.24
N ARG A 25 27.26 -3.70 9.02
CA ARG A 25 27.56 -4.54 10.19
C ARG A 25 26.51 -4.41 11.28
N ASP A 26 25.95 -3.22 11.46
CA ASP A 26 24.85 -2.98 12.38
C ASP A 26 23.61 -3.80 12.00
N ALA A 27 23.25 -3.82 10.71
CA ALA A 27 22.14 -4.62 10.22
C ALA A 27 22.39 -6.13 10.28
N GLU A 28 23.65 -6.59 10.04
CA GLU A 28 24.05 -7.98 10.22
C GLU A 28 23.95 -8.41 11.69
N SER A 29 24.39 -7.55 12.61
CA SER A 29 24.33 -7.81 14.05
C SER A 29 22.89 -7.89 14.55
N MET A 30 22.00 -7.01 14.06
CA MET A 30 20.58 -7.04 14.37
C MET A 30 19.90 -8.28 13.77
N ARG A 31 20.21 -8.63 12.54
CA ARG A 31 19.74 -9.86 11.90
C ARG A 31 20.13 -11.09 12.73
N SER A 32 21.41 -11.21 13.09
CA SER A 32 21.93 -12.33 13.90
C SER A 32 21.22 -12.42 15.24
N PHE A 33 20.97 -11.28 15.90
CA PHE A 33 20.23 -11.23 17.15
C PHE A 33 18.78 -11.72 16.97
N PHE A 34 18.07 -11.26 15.93
CA PHE A 34 16.70 -11.71 15.67
C PHE A 34 16.62 -13.21 15.36
N GLU A 35 17.58 -13.75 14.61
CA GLU A 35 17.70 -15.19 14.34
C GLU A 35 18.00 -15.97 15.65
N GLU A 36 18.88 -15.47 16.51
CA GLU A 36 19.23 -16.05 17.81
C GLU A 36 18.03 -16.15 18.77
N VAL A 37 17.20 -15.10 18.83
CA VAL A 37 16.02 -15.07 19.71
C VAL A 37 14.80 -15.76 19.10
N GLY A 38 14.90 -16.33 17.89
CA GLY A 38 13.91 -17.21 17.29
C GLY A 38 12.83 -16.49 16.47
N PHE A 39 13.19 -15.44 15.74
CA PHE A 39 12.30 -14.85 14.73
C PHE A 39 12.04 -15.86 13.61
N GLU A 40 10.80 -15.96 13.14
CA GLU A 40 10.40 -16.91 12.11
C GLU A 40 11.02 -16.57 10.76
N LYS A 41 11.14 -15.29 10.44
CA LYS A 41 11.75 -14.80 9.21
C LYS A 41 12.41 -13.44 9.42
N VAL A 42 13.65 -13.31 8.93
CA VAL A 42 14.38 -12.04 8.87
C VAL A 42 14.77 -11.78 7.42
N TYR A 43 14.25 -10.70 6.85
CA TYR A 43 14.62 -10.21 5.51
C TYR A 43 15.82 -9.29 5.66
N TYR A 44 16.85 -9.50 4.83
CA TYR A 44 18.10 -8.77 4.93
C TYR A 44 18.46 -8.07 3.63
N PHE A 45 18.81 -6.79 3.73
CA PHE A 45 19.25 -5.95 2.61
C PHE A 45 20.60 -5.29 2.92
N ALA A 46 21.58 -5.51 2.06
CA ALA A 46 22.90 -4.87 2.06
C ALA A 46 23.54 -5.04 0.68
N GLU A 47 24.70 -4.43 0.45
CA GLU A 47 25.36 -4.39 -0.87
C GLU A 47 25.63 -5.77 -1.49
N ASP A 48 25.84 -6.79 -0.69
CA ASP A 48 26.12 -8.17 -1.11
C ASP A 48 25.17 -9.20 -0.46
N ALA A 49 23.99 -8.73 -0.06
CA ALA A 49 22.97 -9.61 0.49
C ALA A 49 22.45 -10.59 -0.58
N PRO A 50 22.16 -11.84 -0.20
CA PRO A 50 21.59 -12.81 -1.11
C PRO A 50 20.17 -12.40 -1.54
N ASN A 51 19.78 -12.86 -2.72
CA ASN A 51 18.42 -12.65 -3.19
C ASN A 51 17.38 -13.26 -2.23
N ILE A 52 16.33 -12.51 -1.97
CA ILE A 52 15.21 -12.91 -1.13
C ILE A 52 14.25 -13.76 -1.97
N GLN A 53 14.10 -15.03 -1.58
CA GLN A 53 13.14 -15.92 -2.22
C GLN A 53 11.73 -15.51 -1.86
N GLN A 54 10.84 -15.51 -2.85
CA GLN A 54 9.42 -15.27 -2.70
C GLN A 54 8.64 -16.57 -2.81
N ASP A 55 7.45 -16.60 -2.23
CA ASP A 55 6.54 -17.73 -2.37
C ASP A 55 6.06 -17.88 -3.83
N TYR A 56 5.98 -16.75 -4.55
CA TYR A 56 5.61 -16.66 -5.97
C TYR A 56 6.43 -15.56 -6.67
N GLY A 57 6.83 -15.80 -7.93
CA GLY A 57 7.58 -14.83 -8.75
C GLY A 57 9.11 -14.98 -8.66
N SER A 58 9.83 -14.08 -9.32
CA SER A 58 11.28 -14.06 -9.31
C SER A 58 11.83 -13.57 -7.97
N PRO A 59 12.97 -14.08 -7.50
CA PRO A 59 13.62 -13.59 -6.28
C PRO A 59 13.87 -12.07 -6.37
N ILE A 60 13.70 -11.38 -5.25
CA ILE A 60 14.05 -9.96 -5.14
C ILE A 60 15.51 -9.85 -4.71
N SER A 61 16.29 -8.99 -5.36
CA SER A 61 17.67 -8.70 -4.95
C SER A 61 17.70 -8.16 -3.52
N GLY A 62 18.66 -8.64 -2.73
CA GLY A 62 18.92 -8.10 -1.38
C GLY A 62 19.70 -6.78 -1.38
N GLU A 63 20.04 -6.22 -2.54
CA GLU A 63 20.70 -4.93 -2.65
C GLU A 63 19.73 -3.79 -2.29
N PRO A 64 20.14 -2.83 -1.42
CA PRO A 64 19.26 -1.82 -0.86
C PRO A 64 19.10 -0.59 -1.74
N SER A 65 18.81 -0.74 -3.06
CA SER A 65 18.44 0.34 -3.94
C SER A 65 16.96 0.71 -3.79
N PHE A 66 16.59 1.94 -4.15
CA PHE A 66 15.23 2.46 -4.04
C PHE A 66 14.21 1.53 -4.70
N GLY A 67 14.43 1.19 -5.97
CA GLY A 67 13.50 0.35 -6.72
C GLY A 67 13.31 -1.04 -6.08
N LYS A 68 14.41 -1.68 -5.63
CA LYS A 68 14.37 -3.03 -5.02
C LYS A 68 13.68 -3.04 -3.67
N LEU A 69 13.95 -2.05 -2.82
CA LEU A 69 13.28 -1.90 -1.53
C LEU A 69 11.78 -1.61 -1.71
N MET A 70 11.42 -0.71 -2.61
CA MET A 70 10.02 -0.39 -2.92
C MET A 70 9.27 -1.59 -3.49
N ARG A 71 9.91 -2.35 -4.39
CA ARG A 71 9.33 -3.60 -4.90
C ARG A 71 9.09 -4.61 -3.80
N PHE A 72 10.07 -4.80 -2.90
CA PHE A 72 9.94 -5.72 -1.78
C PHE A 72 8.78 -5.31 -0.86
N LEU A 73 8.72 -4.04 -0.44
CA LEU A 73 7.66 -3.53 0.42
C LEU A 73 6.29 -3.76 -0.23
N ARG A 74 6.13 -3.42 -1.50
CA ARG A 74 4.89 -3.64 -2.22
C ARG A 74 4.51 -5.12 -2.31
N VAL A 75 5.42 -5.98 -2.78
CA VAL A 75 5.11 -7.39 -3.03
C VAL A 75 4.88 -8.16 -1.73
N ARG A 76 5.68 -7.87 -0.69
CA ARG A 76 5.58 -8.60 0.57
C ARG A 76 4.40 -8.14 1.44
N PHE A 77 4.03 -6.86 1.36
CA PHE A 77 2.99 -6.25 2.17
C PHE A 77 1.70 -5.93 1.40
N ASP A 78 1.55 -6.49 0.21
CA ASP A 78 0.33 -6.38 -0.59
C ASP A 78 -0.88 -7.03 0.11
N GLN A 79 -0.63 -8.10 0.86
CA GLN A 79 -1.66 -8.80 1.65
C GLN A 79 -1.16 -9.12 3.05
N PRO A 80 -2.08 -9.14 4.06
CA PRO A 80 -1.76 -9.60 5.39
C PRO A 80 -1.26 -11.06 5.35
N PHE A 81 -0.16 -11.33 6.05
CA PHE A 81 0.42 -12.65 6.21
C PHE A 81 0.70 -12.98 7.67
N LEU A 82 0.44 -12.03 8.55
CA LEU A 82 0.51 -12.14 9.99
C LEU A 82 -0.89 -12.06 10.57
N SER A 83 -1.01 -12.45 11.83
CA SER A 83 -2.28 -12.49 12.55
C SER A 83 -2.19 -11.67 13.82
N SER A 84 -3.34 -11.46 14.46
CA SER A 84 -3.39 -10.87 15.80
C SER A 84 -2.45 -11.61 16.76
N GLY A 85 -1.66 -10.87 17.52
CA GLY A 85 -0.61 -11.36 18.41
C GLY A 85 0.80 -11.39 17.80
N ASP A 86 0.94 -11.37 16.47
CA ASP A 86 2.23 -11.34 15.78
C ASP A 86 2.88 -9.94 15.83
N ASN A 87 4.22 -9.89 15.72
CA ASN A 87 4.98 -8.65 15.74
C ASN A 87 5.83 -8.54 14.48
N PHE A 88 5.96 -7.32 13.95
CA PHE A 88 6.85 -7.01 12.84
C PHE A 88 7.86 -5.94 13.22
N TRP A 89 9.14 -6.23 12.97
CA TRP A 89 10.26 -5.34 13.28
C TRP A 89 10.91 -4.82 12.00
N PHE A 90 11.28 -3.57 12.02
CA PHE A 90 12.00 -2.93 10.94
C PHE A 90 13.24 -2.24 11.50
N PHE A 91 14.41 -2.66 11.07
CA PHE A 91 15.67 -2.03 11.42
C PHE A 91 16.32 -1.42 10.18
N PHE A 92 16.78 -0.20 10.31
CA PHE A 92 17.51 0.51 9.27
C PHE A 92 18.75 1.19 9.86
N ALA A 93 19.92 0.94 9.25
CA ALA A 93 21.16 1.65 9.51
C ALA A 93 21.67 2.26 8.19
N GLY A 94 21.82 3.58 8.15
CA GLY A 94 22.20 4.29 6.94
C GLY A 94 21.98 5.80 7.03
N HIS A 95 21.98 6.48 5.88
CA HIS A 95 21.63 7.90 5.84
C HIS A 95 20.14 8.13 5.95
N GLY A 96 19.77 9.17 6.69
CA GLY A 96 18.43 9.73 6.73
C GLY A 96 18.44 11.21 6.43
N LEU A 97 17.38 11.72 5.87
CA LEU A 97 17.25 13.13 5.53
C LEU A 97 15.85 13.63 5.84
N ARG A 98 15.75 14.84 6.40
CA ARG A 98 14.49 15.55 6.48
C ARG A 98 14.34 16.51 5.31
N TYR A 99 13.26 16.36 4.57
CA TYR A 99 12.92 17.19 3.44
C TYR A 99 11.43 17.54 3.44
N GLN A 100 11.08 18.81 3.27
CA GLN A 100 9.68 19.30 3.25
C GLN A 100 8.81 18.76 4.41
N GLU A 101 9.33 18.90 5.64
CA GLU A 101 8.66 18.44 6.88
C GLU A 101 8.46 16.90 7.00
N ARG A 102 9.06 16.09 6.12
CA ARG A 102 9.01 14.63 6.14
C ARG A 102 10.37 13.99 6.35
N ASP A 103 10.37 12.81 6.92
CA ASP A 103 11.55 11.99 7.18
C ASP A 103 11.72 10.92 6.11
N TYR A 104 12.91 10.86 5.54
CA TYR A 104 13.27 9.92 4.49
C TYR A 104 14.45 9.05 4.89
N LEU A 105 14.37 7.77 4.58
CA LEU A 105 15.52 6.87 4.55
C LEU A 105 16.14 6.88 3.16
N MET A 106 17.47 6.94 3.10
CA MET A 106 18.21 7.08 1.86
C MET A 106 18.72 5.71 1.38
N PRO A 107 18.15 5.11 0.31
CA PRO A 107 18.70 3.92 -0.33
C PRO A 107 20.10 4.14 -0.92
N ALA A 108 20.76 3.08 -1.38
CA ALA A 108 22.12 3.14 -1.91
C ALA A 108 22.28 4.08 -3.13
N ASP A 109 21.24 4.19 -3.92
CA ASP A 109 21.11 5.04 -5.13
C ASP A 109 20.41 6.39 -4.87
N ALA A 110 20.22 6.78 -3.59
CA ALA A 110 19.55 8.01 -3.23
C ALA A 110 20.38 9.28 -3.54
N ASP A 111 19.71 10.28 -4.15
CA ASP A 111 20.27 11.60 -4.44
C ASP A 111 19.64 12.66 -3.53
N SER A 112 20.49 13.35 -2.74
CA SER A 112 20.04 14.46 -1.87
C SER A 112 19.51 15.68 -2.63
N GLY A 113 19.80 15.80 -3.92
CA GLY A 113 19.23 16.81 -4.81
C GLY A 113 17.83 16.46 -5.31
N ASN A 114 17.44 15.18 -5.19
CA ASN A 114 16.16 14.65 -5.68
C ASN A 114 15.49 13.70 -4.67
N VAL A 115 15.37 14.13 -3.42
CA VAL A 115 14.96 13.31 -2.27
C VAL A 115 13.60 12.64 -2.48
N VAL A 116 12.62 13.37 -3.01
CA VAL A 116 11.24 12.86 -3.15
C VAL A 116 11.15 11.66 -4.08
N GLN A 117 12.08 11.54 -5.03
CA GLN A 117 12.05 10.48 -6.05
C GLN A 117 13.05 9.36 -5.81
N THR A 118 14.05 9.58 -4.96
CA THR A 118 15.14 8.62 -4.75
C THR A 118 15.26 8.15 -3.30
N ALA A 119 14.43 8.68 -2.39
CA ALA A 119 14.45 8.33 -0.98
C ALA A 119 13.07 7.82 -0.53
N ILE A 120 13.05 6.96 0.49
CA ILE A 120 11.83 6.33 0.98
C ILE A 120 11.31 7.10 2.20
N PRO A 121 10.12 7.72 2.13
CA PRO A 121 9.56 8.38 3.29
C PRO A 121 9.17 7.36 4.36
N ILE A 122 9.44 7.67 5.64
CA ILE A 122 9.18 6.74 6.77
C ILE A 122 7.69 6.39 6.87
N HIS A 123 6.79 7.34 6.60
CA HIS A 123 5.35 7.04 6.62
C HIS A 123 4.96 5.98 5.57
N HIS A 124 5.58 5.97 4.39
CA HIS A 124 5.34 4.94 3.38
C HIS A 124 5.76 3.55 3.87
N ILE A 125 6.89 3.46 4.58
CA ILE A 125 7.32 2.21 5.22
C ILE A 125 6.27 1.76 6.25
N THR A 126 5.86 2.66 7.14
CA THR A 126 4.89 2.33 8.21
C THR A 126 3.54 1.91 7.66
N GLU A 127 3.07 2.53 6.58
CA GLU A 127 1.84 2.13 5.89
C GLU A 127 1.92 0.72 5.32
N ASN A 128 3.00 0.41 4.59
CA ASN A 128 3.19 -0.95 4.09
C ASN A 128 3.27 -1.97 5.23
N LEU A 129 4.03 -1.68 6.28
CA LEU A 129 4.17 -2.60 7.42
C LEU A 129 2.84 -2.85 8.14
N ARG A 130 1.95 -1.87 8.24
CA ARG A 130 0.60 -2.05 8.81
C ARG A 130 -0.24 -3.06 8.05
N ASN A 131 -0.04 -3.16 6.74
CA ASN A 131 -0.77 -4.11 5.91
C ASN A 131 -0.37 -5.57 6.17
N CYS A 132 0.71 -5.85 6.93
CA CYS A 132 1.13 -7.22 7.22
C CYS A 132 0.18 -8.01 8.13
N GLY A 133 -0.71 -7.33 8.86
CA GLY A 133 -1.63 -7.94 9.82
C GLY A 133 -1.06 -8.12 11.23
N ALA A 134 0.17 -7.66 11.52
CA ALA A 134 0.76 -7.73 12.85
C ALA A 134 0.12 -6.72 13.82
N ASP A 135 -0.09 -7.11 15.07
CA ASP A 135 -0.57 -6.22 16.13
C ASP A 135 0.42 -5.13 16.48
N ASN A 136 1.72 -5.45 16.42
CA ASN A 136 2.75 -4.50 16.77
C ASN A 136 3.78 -4.38 15.67
N ILE A 137 4.07 -3.13 15.34
CA ILE A 137 5.10 -2.73 14.39
C ILE A 137 6.12 -1.91 15.15
N ILE A 138 7.37 -2.37 15.12
CA ILE A 138 8.49 -1.74 15.83
C ILE A 138 9.53 -1.30 14.79
N LEU A 139 9.75 0.01 14.68
CA LEU A 139 10.79 0.59 13.84
C LEU A 139 11.98 1.01 14.69
N LEU A 140 13.16 0.58 14.29
CA LEU A 140 14.45 0.91 14.90
C LEU A 140 15.29 1.62 13.82
N ILE A 141 15.44 2.93 13.93
CA ILE A 141 16.03 3.77 12.88
C ILE A 141 17.38 4.33 13.37
N ASP A 142 18.46 3.73 12.91
CA ASP A 142 19.83 4.22 13.12
C ASP A 142 20.28 5.05 11.91
N ALA A 143 19.79 6.26 11.84
CA ALA A 143 20.06 7.16 10.72
C ALA A 143 20.32 8.59 11.19
N CYS A 144 21.36 9.21 10.63
CA CYS A 144 21.61 10.63 10.80
C CYS A 144 20.49 11.45 10.17
N ARG A 145 20.19 12.60 10.75
CA ARG A 145 19.17 13.53 10.25
C ARG A 145 19.77 14.86 9.87
N ASN A 146 20.73 14.81 8.93
CA ASN A 146 21.40 16.01 8.45
C ASN A 146 20.46 16.90 7.63
N HIS A 147 20.44 18.18 7.93
CA HIS A 147 19.76 19.20 7.16
C HIS A 147 20.54 19.59 5.91
N GLY A 148 19.92 19.51 4.75
CA GLY A 148 20.41 20.13 3.51
C GLY A 148 20.18 21.64 3.44
N SER A 149 19.57 22.30 4.44
CA SER A 149 19.39 23.76 4.46
C SER A 149 19.34 24.35 5.86
N ARG A 150 19.84 25.59 6.00
CA ARG A 150 20.03 26.32 7.26
C ARG A 150 18.74 26.67 8.06
N ASN A 151 17.53 26.36 7.58
CA ASN A 151 16.26 26.83 8.16
C ASN A 151 15.21 25.73 8.43
N ALA A 152 15.55 24.45 8.46
CA ALA A 152 14.56 23.40 8.70
C ALA A 152 14.44 23.07 10.19
N LYS A 153 13.23 23.15 10.74
CA LYS A 153 12.88 22.70 12.10
C LYS A 153 12.95 21.17 12.18
N GLY A 154 13.43 20.64 13.30
CA GLY A 154 13.67 19.23 13.52
C GLY A 154 12.45 18.32 13.33
N ILE A 155 12.70 17.03 13.09
CA ILE A 155 11.73 15.94 12.92
C ILE A 155 10.92 15.73 14.20
N GLY A 156 9.66 15.34 14.06
CA GLY A 156 8.82 14.97 15.19
C GLY A 156 7.34 15.32 15.03
N SER A 157 6.90 15.73 13.84
CA SER A 157 5.48 16.02 13.60
C SER A 157 4.71 14.87 12.93
N GLU A 158 5.40 13.90 12.33
CA GLU A 158 4.75 12.69 11.83
C GLU A 158 4.73 11.63 12.92
N HIS A 159 3.57 11.45 13.57
CA HIS A 159 3.32 10.37 14.51
C HIS A 159 2.58 9.23 13.80
N PRO A 160 3.29 8.16 13.37
CA PRO A 160 2.64 7.02 12.71
C PRO A 160 1.76 6.29 13.71
N LYS A 161 0.43 6.42 13.60
CA LYS A 161 -0.53 5.75 14.50
C LYS A 161 -0.34 4.24 14.47
N GLY A 162 -0.30 3.59 15.63
CA GLY A 162 -0.20 2.14 15.80
C GLY A 162 1.21 1.56 15.64
N VAL A 163 2.25 2.40 15.67
CA VAL A 163 3.65 2.00 15.47
C VAL A 163 4.51 2.52 16.61
N ILE A 164 5.50 1.73 17.02
CA ILE A 164 6.56 2.13 17.92
C ILE A 164 7.79 2.45 17.10
N THR A 165 8.30 3.67 17.18
CA THR A 165 9.51 4.06 16.45
C THR A 165 10.57 4.57 17.41
N MET A 166 11.73 3.92 17.40
CA MET A 166 12.92 4.35 18.14
C MET A 166 13.96 4.90 17.19
N PHE A 167 14.32 6.14 17.39
CA PHE A 167 15.30 6.85 16.57
C PHE A 167 16.63 6.97 17.31
N SER A 168 17.72 6.82 16.57
CA SER A 168 19.07 6.88 17.13
C SER A 168 19.47 8.24 17.68
N CYS A 169 18.87 9.32 17.19
CA CYS A 169 19.19 10.68 17.63
C CYS A 169 17.99 11.62 17.54
N SER A 170 18.00 12.63 18.40
CA SER A 170 17.02 13.75 18.36
C SER A 170 17.15 14.57 17.07
N PRO A 171 16.08 15.32 16.73
CA PRO A 171 16.03 16.15 15.55
C PRO A 171 17.17 17.11 15.46
N ASN A 172 18.09 17.41 15.00
CA ASN A 172 19.26 18.32 14.98
C ASN A 172 20.56 17.67 15.52
N GLU A 173 20.51 16.40 15.91
CA GLU A 173 21.69 15.64 16.30
C GLU A 173 22.11 14.67 15.19
N LYS A 174 23.32 14.11 15.32
CA LYS A 174 23.86 13.10 14.41
C LYS A 174 23.96 11.77 15.13
N SER A 175 23.75 10.68 14.40
CA SER A 175 24.19 9.36 14.84
C SER A 175 25.68 9.19 14.55
N TYR A 176 26.38 8.47 15.42
CA TYR A 176 27.84 8.30 15.34
C TYR A 176 28.23 6.84 15.25
N GLU A 177 29.12 6.57 14.31
CA GLU A 177 29.88 5.31 14.22
C GLU A 177 31.11 5.39 15.13
N ILE A 178 31.40 4.30 15.81
CA ILE A 178 32.51 4.18 16.76
C ILE A 178 33.48 3.09 16.31
N ASP A 179 34.64 3.49 15.84
CA ASP A 179 35.66 2.59 15.27
C ASP A 179 36.10 1.50 16.26
N ALA A 180 36.24 1.85 17.55
CA ALA A 180 36.64 0.88 18.59
C ALA A 180 35.56 -0.19 18.86
N LEU A 181 34.32 0.03 18.45
CA LEU A 181 33.21 -0.92 18.56
C LEU A 181 32.89 -1.55 17.21
N GLU A 182 33.38 -0.95 16.12
CA GLU A 182 33.06 -1.28 14.73
C GLU A 182 31.53 -1.33 14.51
N GLN A 183 30.81 -0.42 15.16
CA GLN A 183 29.33 -0.30 15.13
C GLN A 183 28.88 1.13 15.36
N GLY A 184 27.62 1.43 15.00
CA GLY A 184 26.92 2.62 15.45
C GLY A 184 26.68 2.59 16.97
N SER A 185 26.83 3.73 17.66
CA SER A 185 26.65 3.81 19.10
C SER A 185 25.24 3.44 19.55
N PHE A 186 24.22 3.78 18.74
CA PHE A 186 22.83 3.42 19.00
C PHE A 186 22.62 1.90 18.86
N THR A 187 23.06 1.32 17.76
CA THR A 187 22.90 -0.13 17.51
C THR A 187 23.66 -0.96 18.54
N TYR A 188 24.86 -0.53 18.94
CA TYR A 188 25.60 -1.20 20.02
C TYR A 188 24.84 -1.16 21.35
N ALA A 189 24.32 0.00 21.76
CA ALA A 189 23.51 0.13 22.97
C ALA A 189 22.22 -0.69 22.87
N LEU A 190 21.55 -0.65 21.72
CA LEU A 190 20.32 -1.39 21.46
C LEU A 190 20.52 -2.90 21.65
N LEU A 191 21.50 -3.49 20.98
CA LEU A 191 21.83 -4.91 21.09
C LEU A 191 22.24 -5.30 22.51
N THR A 192 22.99 -4.42 23.21
CA THR A 192 23.37 -4.65 24.60
C THR A 192 22.13 -4.65 25.49
N GLY A 193 21.24 -3.67 25.35
CA GLY A 193 20.00 -3.57 26.12
C GLY A 193 19.07 -4.76 25.88
N LEU A 194 18.89 -5.16 24.62
CA LEU A 194 18.03 -6.29 24.25
C LEU A 194 18.54 -7.66 24.76
N ARG A 195 19.82 -7.77 25.11
CA ARG A 195 20.42 -8.97 25.70
C ARG A 195 20.46 -8.99 27.22
N LEU A 196 20.04 -7.90 27.89
CA LEU A 196 20.01 -7.85 29.34
C LEU A 196 18.92 -8.76 29.92
N GLU A 197 19.28 -9.50 30.97
CA GLU A 197 18.38 -10.41 31.67
C GLU A 197 18.16 -9.97 33.12
N GLY A 198 17.16 -10.57 33.78
CA GLY A 198 16.85 -10.35 35.18
C GLY A 198 16.21 -8.97 35.48
N ALA A 199 16.46 -8.41 36.66
CA ALA A 199 15.81 -7.17 37.13
C ALA A 199 16.18 -5.92 36.29
N LYS A 200 17.25 -5.96 35.49
CA LYS A 200 17.69 -4.85 34.64
C LYS A 200 17.38 -5.10 33.16
N ASN A 201 16.54 -6.09 32.84
CA ASN A 201 16.16 -6.38 31.48
C ASN A 201 15.49 -5.18 30.77
N CYS A 202 15.57 -5.16 29.45
CA CYS A 202 14.90 -4.20 28.59
C CYS A 202 13.73 -4.86 27.81
N ALA A 203 12.97 -5.71 28.50
CA ALA A 203 11.89 -6.48 27.87
C ALA A 203 10.68 -5.65 27.47
N THR A 204 10.51 -4.43 27.98
CA THR A 204 9.44 -3.51 27.59
C THR A 204 9.96 -2.33 26.78
N VAL A 205 9.09 -1.71 25.98
CA VAL A 205 9.41 -0.50 25.20
C VAL A 205 9.93 0.61 26.11
N GLU A 206 9.26 0.87 27.23
CA GLU A 206 9.64 1.92 28.20
C GLU A 206 11.03 1.68 28.81
N ARG A 207 11.34 0.44 29.18
CA ARG A 207 12.66 0.12 29.75
C ARG A 207 13.77 0.23 28.72
N LEU A 208 13.50 -0.21 27.49
CA LEU A 208 14.46 -0.10 26.41
C LEU A 208 14.71 1.37 26.04
N ASP A 209 13.66 2.18 25.95
CA ASP A 209 13.78 3.63 25.73
C ASP A 209 14.65 4.30 26.80
N LYS A 210 14.34 4.08 28.06
CA LYS A 210 15.13 4.60 29.18
C LYS A 210 16.59 4.14 29.13
N TYR A 211 16.81 2.86 28.83
CA TYR A 211 18.15 2.32 28.70
C TYR A 211 18.96 3.01 27.57
N LEU A 212 18.33 3.22 26.43
CA LEU A 212 18.96 3.90 25.30
C LEU A 212 19.28 5.37 25.62
N LEU A 213 18.34 6.09 26.27
CA LEU A 213 18.54 7.47 26.71
C LEU A 213 19.73 7.64 27.65
N ASP A 214 19.96 6.67 28.54
CA ASP A 214 21.09 6.71 29.48
C ASP A 214 22.41 6.27 28.85
N ASN A 215 22.41 5.25 27.99
CA ASN A 215 23.61 4.57 27.55
C ASN A 215 24.20 5.10 26.25
N VAL A 216 23.40 5.55 25.28
CA VAL A 216 23.94 6.07 24.00
C VAL A 216 24.79 7.32 24.21
N PRO A 217 24.34 8.34 24.98
CA PRO A 217 25.19 9.49 25.31
C PRO A 217 26.47 9.11 26.07
N ALA A 218 26.37 8.16 27.01
CA ALA A 218 27.52 7.68 27.79
C ALA A 218 28.58 6.96 26.92
N ILE A 219 28.13 6.13 25.95
CA ILE A 219 29.01 5.47 24.99
C ILE A 219 29.71 6.53 24.12
N ASN A 220 28.98 7.51 23.59
CA ASN A 220 29.56 8.57 22.78
C ASN A 220 30.60 9.39 23.58
N GLN A 221 30.28 9.79 24.80
CA GLN A 221 31.21 10.50 25.67
C GLN A 221 32.50 9.70 25.92
N LYS A 222 32.36 8.38 26.22
CA LYS A 222 33.50 7.48 26.44
C LYS A 222 34.45 7.41 25.23
N HIS A 223 33.90 7.53 24.03
CA HIS A 223 34.67 7.45 22.78
C HIS A 223 34.93 8.83 22.12
N GLY A 224 34.73 9.93 22.86
CA GLY A 224 35.04 11.28 22.40
C GLY A 224 34.14 11.78 21.28
N LYS A 225 32.96 11.20 21.11
CA LYS A 225 31.94 11.65 20.15
C LYS A 225 31.00 12.68 20.81
N PRO A 226 30.40 13.58 20.05
CA PRO A 226 29.39 14.51 20.57
C PRO A 226 28.17 13.79 21.16
N ILE A 227 27.34 14.54 21.88
CA ILE A 227 26.09 14.02 22.45
C ILE A 227 25.16 13.55 21.31
N GLN A 228 24.57 12.40 21.55
CA GLN A 228 23.52 11.80 20.72
C GLN A 228 22.44 11.32 21.65
N THR A 229 21.23 11.85 21.50
CA THR A 229 20.09 11.57 22.37
C THR A 229 19.05 10.79 21.58
N PRO A 230 18.93 9.48 21.75
CA PRO A 230 17.84 8.71 21.16
C PRO A 230 16.50 9.22 21.64
N TYR A 231 15.43 8.94 20.89
CA TYR A 231 14.08 9.18 21.37
C TYR A 231 13.09 8.20 20.73
N THR A 232 12.01 7.96 21.47
CA THR A 232 10.99 6.99 21.09
C THR A 232 9.64 7.67 20.89
N VAL A 233 8.97 7.31 19.80
CA VAL A 233 7.58 7.68 19.53
C VAL A 233 6.72 6.43 19.66
N VAL A 234 5.73 6.47 20.56
CA VAL A 234 4.82 5.35 20.83
C VAL A 234 3.39 5.80 20.58
N GLU A 235 2.73 5.18 19.62
CA GLU A 235 1.32 5.39 19.36
C GLU A 235 0.57 4.07 19.18
N PRO A 236 -0.56 3.86 19.89
CA PRO A 236 -1.04 4.66 21.02
C PRO A 236 -0.11 4.54 22.24
N ARG A 237 -0.21 5.48 23.19
CA ARG A 237 0.64 5.52 24.41
C ARG A 237 0.57 4.25 25.24
N SER A 238 -0.55 3.52 25.23
CA SER A 238 -0.71 2.22 25.89
C SER A 238 0.33 1.18 25.44
N LYS A 239 0.88 1.30 24.25
CA LYS A 239 1.96 0.42 23.77
C LYS A 239 3.34 0.70 24.42
N SER A 240 3.50 1.71 25.27
CA SER A 240 4.75 1.91 26.03
C SER A 240 5.08 0.73 26.94
N HIS A 241 4.07 0.03 27.43
CA HIS A 241 4.20 -1.17 28.25
C HIS A 241 4.29 -2.48 27.45
N LEU A 242 4.34 -2.39 26.10
CA LEU A 242 4.46 -3.57 25.28
C LEU A 242 5.71 -4.37 25.67
N ILE A 243 5.51 -5.65 25.93
CA ILE A 243 6.61 -6.59 26.17
C ILE A 243 7.17 -7.05 24.83
N LEU A 244 8.40 -6.64 24.56
CA LEU A 244 9.13 -6.96 23.34
C LEU A 244 9.56 -8.44 23.30
N PHE A 245 10.07 -8.92 24.46
CA PHE A 245 10.58 -10.28 24.65
C PHE A 245 10.01 -10.92 25.92
N PRO A 246 8.91 -11.69 25.82
CA PRO A 246 8.23 -12.27 26.99
C PRO A 246 9.13 -13.15 27.86
N LYS A 247 10.11 -13.84 27.28
CA LYS A 247 11.06 -14.69 28.02
C LYS A 247 12.00 -13.91 28.96
N GLN A 248 12.19 -12.63 28.71
CA GLN A 248 13.04 -11.74 29.51
C GLN A 248 12.22 -10.90 30.50
N ALA A 249 10.91 -10.82 30.32
CA ALA A 249 10.00 -10.04 31.14
C ALA A 249 9.83 -10.65 32.53
N THR A 250 9.57 -9.79 33.51
CA THR A 250 9.31 -10.17 34.90
C THR A 250 7.84 -9.99 35.25
N GLU A 251 7.42 -10.51 36.42
CA GLU A 251 6.03 -10.33 36.91
C GLU A 251 5.64 -8.85 37.04
N LEU A 252 6.61 -7.97 37.35
CA LEU A 252 6.37 -6.53 37.44
C LEU A 252 5.98 -5.94 36.07
N ASP A 253 6.50 -6.47 34.98
CA ASP A 253 6.17 -6.02 33.63
C ASP A 253 4.75 -6.41 33.23
N ALA A 254 4.23 -7.51 33.79
CA ALA A 254 2.86 -7.95 33.56
C ALA A 254 1.81 -7.09 34.31
N VAL A 255 2.20 -6.30 35.31
CA VAL A 255 1.25 -5.48 36.10
C VAL A 255 0.55 -4.45 35.23
N ALA A 256 1.31 -3.70 34.43
CA ALA A 256 0.75 -2.69 33.52
C ALA A 256 -0.15 -3.34 32.46
N LEU A 257 0.28 -4.46 31.87
CA LEU A 257 -0.53 -5.21 30.90
C LEU A 257 -1.85 -5.72 31.49
N ARG A 258 -1.89 -6.10 32.76
CA ARG A 258 -3.13 -6.49 33.46
C ARG A 258 -4.11 -5.31 33.55
N GLN A 259 -3.58 -4.12 33.82
CA GLN A 259 -4.38 -2.90 33.91
C GLN A 259 -4.93 -2.53 32.53
N ASP A 260 -4.09 -2.51 31.49
CA ASP A 260 -4.49 -2.24 30.12
C ASP A 260 -5.54 -3.26 29.62
N ALA A 261 -5.38 -4.56 29.96
CA ALA A 261 -6.35 -5.59 29.61
C ALA A 261 -7.71 -5.40 30.28
N GLN A 262 -7.73 -4.95 31.56
CA GLN A 262 -8.96 -4.64 32.27
C GLN A 262 -9.65 -3.39 31.71
N GLU A 263 -8.89 -2.38 31.33
CA GLU A 263 -9.39 -1.16 30.73
C GLU A 263 -10.02 -1.46 29.36
N ALA A 264 -9.36 -2.24 28.51
CA ALA A 264 -9.91 -2.70 27.23
C ALA A 264 -11.20 -3.53 27.41
N GLU A 265 -11.30 -4.39 28.43
CA GLU A 265 -12.56 -5.09 28.75
C GLU A 265 -13.69 -4.12 29.13
N LEU A 266 -13.39 -3.04 29.89
CA LEU A 266 -14.36 -2.03 30.30
C LEU A 266 -14.81 -1.15 29.13
N GLU A 267 -13.92 -0.83 28.21
CA GLU A 267 -14.21 -0.08 26.98
C GLU A 267 -14.95 -0.91 25.94
N GLY A 268 -15.03 -2.24 26.14
CA GLY A 268 -15.70 -3.17 25.23
C GLY A 268 -14.85 -3.59 24.02
N ASP A 269 -13.56 -3.26 24.01
CA ASP A 269 -12.60 -3.75 23.02
C ASP A 269 -12.14 -5.17 23.40
N ILE A 270 -12.99 -6.13 23.07
CA ILE A 270 -12.83 -7.53 23.46
C ILE A 270 -11.61 -8.17 22.79
N GLU A 271 -11.31 -7.80 21.54
CA GLU A 271 -10.16 -8.34 20.81
C GLU A 271 -8.84 -7.85 21.43
N GLN A 272 -8.74 -6.56 21.74
CA GLN A 272 -7.58 -6.01 22.43
C GLN A 272 -7.42 -6.59 23.84
N ALA A 273 -8.50 -6.71 24.59
CA ALA A 273 -8.49 -7.31 25.92
C ALA A 273 -8.00 -8.76 25.89
N GLU A 274 -8.47 -9.57 24.95
CA GLU A 274 -8.04 -10.96 24.78
C GLU A 274 -6.53 -11.05 24.48
N ASN A 275 -6.04 -10.20 23.58
CA ASN A 275 -4.62 -10.16 23.23
C ASN A 275 -3.74 -9.74 24.40
N LEU A 276 -4.15 -8.75 25.16
CA LEU A 276 -3.42 -8.29 26.35
C LEU A 276 -3.40 -9.39 27.43
N TRP A 277 -4.52 -10.08 27.69
CA TRP A 277 -4.55 -11.20 28.62
C TRP A 277 -3.65 -12.37 28.19
N LYS A 278 -3.62 -12.70 26.89
CA LYS A 278 -2.69 -13.72 26.36
C LYS A 278 -1.22 -13.32 26.58
N ARG A 279 -0.90 -12.03 26.46
CA ARG A 279 0.45 -11.51 26.75
C ARG A 279 0.82 -11.59 28.22
N VAL A 280 -0.12 -11.30 29.11
CA VAL A 280 0.09 -11.52 30.56
C VAL A 280 0.44 -12.98 30.82
N LEU A 281 -0.29 -13.94 30.24
CA LEU A 281 0.01 -15.38 30.38
C LEU A 281 1.33 -15.80 29.72
N ALA A 282 1.81 -15.06 28.71
CA ALA A 282 3.12 -15.33 28.10
C ALA A 282 4.28 -14.99 29.07
N VAL A 283 4.06 -14.09 30.03
CA VAL A 283 5.02 -13.71 31.09
C VAL A 283 4.78 -14.53 32.35
N CYS A 284 3.54 -14.64 32.78
CA CYS A 284 3.10 -15.32 34.00
C CYS A 284 2.04 -16.35 33.64
N SER A 285 2.45 -17.58 33.34
CA SER A 285 1.60 -18.65 32.80
C SER A 285 0.43 -19.08 33.70
N ASP A 286 0.53 -18.80 34.98
CA ASP A 286 -0.45 -19.11 36.04
C ASP A 286 -1.20 -17.88 36.57
N ASP A 287 -1.14 -16.76 35.85
CA ASP A 287 -1.81 -15.52 36.26
C ASP A 287 -3.33 -15.71 36.37
N ALA A 288 -3.84 -15.67 37.60
CA ALA A 288 -5.24 -15.90 37.88
C ALA A 288 -6.18 -14.84 37.29
N SER A 289 -5.71 -13.59 37.15
CA SER A 289 -6.49 -12.49 36.55
C SER A 289 -6.64 -12.67 35.06
N ALA A 290 -5.57 -13.03 34.39
CA ALA A 290 -5.56 -13.29 32.94
C ALA A 290 -6.41 -14.51 32.57
N LEU A 291 -6.29 -15.60 33.34
CA LEU A 291 -7.14 -16.79 33.14
C LEU A 291 -8.63 -16.49 33.34
N LYS A 292 -8.97 -15.67 34.36
CA LYS A 292 -10.36 -15.23 34.57
C LYS A 292 -10.83 -14.26 33.47
N GLY A 293 -9.98 -13.34 33.02
CA GLY A 293 -10.27 -12.42 31.91
C GLY A 293 -10.62 -13.17 30.63
N LEU A 294 -9.75 -14.05 30.20
CA LEU A 294 -9.97 -14.88 29.02
C LEU A 294 -11.23 -15.76 29.14
N LYS A 295 -11.45 -16.35 30.32
CA LYS A 295 -12.67 -17.13 30.56
C LYS A 295 -13.95 -16.28 30.45
N ARG A 296 -13.94 -15.03 30.94
CA ARG A 296 -15.07 -14.09 30.76
C ARG A 296 -15.31 -13.77 29.29
N ILE A 297 -14.25 -13.49 28.55
CA ILE A 297 -14.31 -13.16 27.13
C ILE A 297 -14.88 -14.34 26.34
N TRP A 298 -14.33 -15.53 26.49
CA TRP A 298 -14.76 -16.73 25.76
C TRP A 298 -16.15 -17.21 26.14
N SER A 299 -16.57 -17.04 27.41
CA SER A 299 -17.93 -17.37 27.81
C SER A 299 -18.98 -16.39 27.27
N ARG A 300 -18.61 -15.15 26.99
CA ARG A 300 -19.49 -14.20 26.29
C ARG A 300 -19.64 -14.58 24.82
N SER A 301 -18.58 -15.01 24.15
CA SER A 301 -18.61 -15.45 22.75
C SER A 301 -19.48 -16.71 22.59
N SER A 302 -19.32 -17.71 23.48
CA SER A 302 -20.12 -18.95 23.43
C SER A 302 -21.59 -18.75 23.81
N SER A 303 -21.92 -17.79 24.66
CA SER A 303 -23.32 -17.46 24.99
C SER A 303 -24.02 -16.69 23.84
N ILE A 304 -23.28 -15.99 23.01
CA ILE A 304 -23.82 -15.34 21.81
C ILE A 304 -24.13 -16.40 20.74
N GLU A 305 -23.25 -17.38 20.50
CA GLU A 305 -23.50 -18.50 19.58
C GLU A 305 -24.70 -19.35 20.02
N THR A 306 -24.81 -19.67 21.32
CA THR A 306 -25.93 -20.45 21.86
C THR A 306 -27.26 -19.68 21.81
N GLN A 307 -27.24 -18.35 21.95
CA GLN A 307 -28.46 -17.53 21.81
C GLN A 307 -28.88 -17.33 20.34
N VAL A 308 -27.94 -17.38 19.41
CA VAL A 308 -28.25 -17.35 17.97
C VAL A 308 -28.85 -18.68 17.55
N GLU A 309 -28.29 -19.82 17.95
CA GLU A 309 -28.88 -21.16 17.67
C GLU A 309 -30.25 -21.38 18.30
N ALA A 310 -30.47 -20.87 19.53
CA ALA A 310 -31.78 -20.98 20.21
C ALA A 310 -32.87 -20.07 19.56
N LYS A 311 -32.49 -18.98 18.90
CA LYS A 311 -33.44 -18.11 18.19
C LYS A 311 -33.91 -18.64 16.84
N TYR A 312 -33.17 -19.57 16.24
CA TYR A 312 -33.53 -20.15 14.95
C TYR A 312 -34.32 -21.46 15.07
N SER A 313 -34.54 -21.99 16.29
CA SER A 313 -35.24 -23.27 16.50
C SER A 313 -36.73 -23.16 16.91
N CYS A 314 -37.27 -21.94 17.10
CA CYS A 314 -38.71 -21.77 17.38
C CYS A 314 -39.31 -20.76 16.41
N GLY A 315 -40.10 -21.26 15.45
CA GLY A 315 -40.85 -20.41 14.52
C GLY A 315 -42.06 -19.80 15.19
N GLU A 316 -42.03 -18.47 15.35
CA GLU A 316 -43.21 -17.60 15.35
C GLU A 316 -42.76 -16.14 15.12
N VAL A 317 -43.27 -15.55 14.04
CA VAL A 317 -42.93 -14.16 13.63
C VAL A 317 -43.89 -13.21 14.33
N LEU A 318 -43.38 -12.38 15.23
CA LEU A 318 -44.09 -11.20 15.71
C LEU A 318 -43.43 -9.93 15.17
N PRO A 319 -44.19 -8.87 14.84
CA PRO A 319 -43.63 -7.71 14.13
C PRO A 319 -42.77 -6.83 15.04
N ILE A 320 -41.56 -6.52 14.56
CA ILE A 320 -40.58 -5.67 15.22
C ILE A 320 -40.94 -4.19 14.97
N SER A 321 -40.94 -3.38 16.04
CA SER A 321 -41.26 -1.95 15.98
C SER A 321 -40.14 -1.14 15.29
N GLU A 322 -40.49 -0.01 14.65
CA GLU A 322 -39.56 0.83 13.87
C GLU A 322 -38.40 1.45 14.66
N ALA A 323 -38.46 1.47 16.00
CA ALA A 323 -37.40 2.00 16.85
C ALA A 323 -36.16 1.09 16.95
N ASP A 324 -36.31 -0.24 16.80
CA ASP A 324 -35.18 -1.19 16.88
C ASP A 324 -34.39 -1.32 15.56
N LYS A 325 -34.96 -0.83 14.45
CA LYS A 325 -34.28 -0.84 13.14
C LYS A 325 -33.15 0.17 13.01
N SER A 326 -33.16 1.24 13.80
CA SER A 326 -32.17 2.32 13.70
C SER A 326 -30.85 2.03 14.44
N GLN A 327 -30.87 1.11 15.41
CA GLN A 327 -29.66 0.76 16.19
C GLN A 327 -28.94 -0.47 15.63
N SER A 328 -29.68 -1.42 15.04
CA SER A 328 -29.11 -2.60 14.38
C SER A 328 -28.47 -2.30 13.01
N GLN A 329 -28.84 -1.17 12.38
CA GLN A 329 -28.24 -0.73 11.11
C GLN A 329 -26.90 -0.01 11.26
N ARG A 330 -26.46 0.34 12.49
CA ARG A 330 -25.15 0.98 12.73
C ARG A 330 -24.02 0.01 13.04
N LEU A 331 -24.30 -1.28 13.21
CA LEU A 331 -23.32 -2.33 13.51
C LEU A 331 -23.29 -3.47 12.47
N ALA A 332 -24.03 -3.32 11.36
CA ALA A 332 -23.82 -4.20 10.22
C ALA A 332 -22.53 -3.79 9.54
N THR A 333 -21.52 -4.67 9.59
CA THR A 333 -20.39 -4.67 8.66
C THR A 333 -20.94 -4.33 7.27
N LYS A 334 -20.41 -3.26 6.63
CA LYS A 334 -20.72 -2.88 5.25
C LYS A 334 -20.31 -4.05 4.35
N HIS A 335 -21.22 -4.99 4.10
CA HIS A 335 -21.02 -6.01 3.08
C HIS A 335 -21.24 -5.35 1.72
N SER A 336 -20.23 -5.38 0.86
CA SER A 336 -20.46 -5.07 -0.55
C SER A 336 -21.48 -6.05 -1.08
N LEU A 337 -22.55 -5.52 -1.66
CA LEU A 337 -23.54 -6.33 -2.33
C LEU A 337 -22.93 -6.83 -3.64
N GLU A 338 -22.82 -8.14 -3.79
CA GLU A 338 -22.49 -8.73 -5.07
C GLU A 338 -23.75 -8.75 -5.93
N THR A 339 -23.69 -8.10 -7.09
CA THR A 339 -24.81 -7.98 -8.03
C THR A 339 -24.39 -8.51 -9.40
N ILE A 340 -25.34 -9.04 -10.15
CA ILE A 340 -25.14 -9.43 -11.54
C ILE A 340 -25.71 -8.31 -12.41
N PHE A 341 -24.90 -7.79 -13.36
CA PHE A 341 -25.39 -6.84 -14.34
C PHE A 341 -25.21 -7.37 -15.77
N THR A 342 -26.10 -6.94 -16.64
CA THR A 342 -26.11 -7.28 -18.07
C THR A 342 -25.57 -6.11 -18.88
N PHE A 343 -24.76 -6.39 -19.88
CA PHE A 343 -24.16 -5.39 -20.77
C PHE A 343 -24.13 -5.89 -22.22
N GLU A 344 -23.88 -4.99 -23.17
CA GLU A 344 -23.75 -5.31 -24.57
C GLU A 344 -22.30 -5.41 -24.99
N LEU A 345 -21.99 -6.42 -25.77
CA LEU A 345 -20.72 -6.61 -26.47
C LEU A 345 -20.94 -6.32 -27.96
N VAL A 346 -19.99 -5.65 -28.57
CA VAL A 346 -19.97 -5.37 -30.01
C VAL A 346 -18.67 -5.84 -30.62
N GLU A 347 -18.74 -6.50 -31.76
CA GLU A 347 -17.58 -6.87 -32.55
C GLU A 347 -17.60 -6.10 -33.89
N LEU A 348 -16.45 -5.50 -34.25
CA LEU A 348 -16.26 -4.69 -35.46
C LEU A 348 -15.23 -5.33 -36.38
N ASN A 349 -15.52 -5.33 -37.72
CA ASN A 349 -14.51 -5.67 -38.71
C ASN A 349 -13.56 -4.47 -38.98
N ALA A 350 -12.57 -4.67 -39.86
CA ALA A 350 -11.57 -3.65 -40.20
C ALA A 350 -12.16 -2.39 -40.90
N GLN A 351 -13.38 -2.44 -41.39
CA GLN A 351 -14.11 -1.31 -41.98
C GLN A 351 -15.00 -0.59 -40.97
N GLY A 352 -15.05 -1.09 -39.72
CA GLY A 352 -15.91 -0.57 -38.67
C GLY A 352 -17.38 -0.97 -38.83
N GLN A 353 -17.68 -2.00 -39.61
CA GLN A 353 -19.01 -2.57 -39.67
C GLN A 353 -19.21 -3.54 -38.50
N GLU A 354 -20.38 -3.49 -37.91
CA GLU A 354 -20.76 -4.37 -36.82
C GLU A 354 -20.95 -5.80 -37.34
N LEU A 355 -20.15 -6.73 -36.80
CA LEU A 355 -20.26 -8.15 -37.13
C LEU A 355 -21.25 -8.86 -36.18
N GLU A 356 -21.19 -8.51 -34.90
CA GLU A 356 -22.03 -9.11 -33.90
C GLU A 356 -22.35 -8.07 -32.79
N ARG A 357 -23.59 -8.15 -32.27
CA ARG A 357 -23.99 -7.49 -31.02
C ARG A 357 -24.70 -8.50 -30.16
N ARG A 358 -24.19 -8.75 -28.96
CA ARG A 358 -24.75 -9.73 -28.05
C ARG A 358 -24.76 -9.23 -26.60
N LYS A 359 -25.68 -9.74 -25.83
CA LYS A 359 -25.73 -9.47 -24.38
C LYS A 359 -24.82 -10.45 -23.64
N SER A 360 -24.15 -9.95 -22.61
CA SER A 360 -23.36 -10.72 -21.65
C SER A 360 -23.70 -10.25 -20.23
N GLN A 361 -23.21 -11.00 -19.25
CA GLN A 361 -23.40 -10.66 -17.84
C GLN A 361 -22.14 -11.00 -17.04
N THR A 362 -21.90 -10.25 -15.99
CA THR A 362 -20.81 -10.52 -15.03
C THR A 362 -21.21 -10.10 -13.64
N THR A 363 -20.44 -10.50 -12.63
CA THR A 363 -20.62 -10.08 -11.26
C THR A 363 -19.94 -8.73 -11.01
N CYS A 364 -20.56 -7.92 -10.17
CA CYS A 364 -20.08 -6.61 -9.76
C CYS A 364 -20.24 -6.49 -8.24
N GLN A 365 -19.20 -6.09 -7.56
CA GLN A 365 -19.29 -5.64 -6.17
C GLN A 365 -19.63 -4.16 -6.14
N VAL A 366 -20.63 -3.80 -5.35
CA VAL A 366 -21.08 -2.41 -5.20
C VAL A 366 -20.63 -1.90 -3.84
N GLU A 367 -19.78 -0.88 -3.85
CA GLU A 367 -19.37 -0.15 -2.65
C GLU A 367 -20.22 1.09 -2.50
N ASP A 368 -20.92 1.23 -1.39
CA ASP A 368 -21.71 2.43 -1.07
C ASP A 368 -20.80 3.51 -0.48
N LEU A 369 -20.61 4.59 -1.21
CA LEU A 369 -19.82 5.75 -0.78
C LEU A 369 -20.62 6.75 0.07
N GLY A 370 -21.92 6.52 0.21
CA GLY A 370 -22.85 7.44 0.85
C GLY A 370 -23.51 8.43 -0.11
N ASN A 371 -24.55 9.12 0.35
CA ASN A 371 -25.31 10.12 -0.43
C ASN A 371 -25.90 9.60 -1.76
N GLY A 372 -26.11 8.28 -1.88
CA GLY A 372 -26.59 7.64 -3.12
C GLY A 372 -25.53 7.48 -4.20
N VAL A 373 -24.27 7.72 -3.89
CA VAL A 373 -23.13 7.50 -4.78
C VAL A 373 -22.54 6.12 -4.51
N VAL A 374 -22.39 5.32 -5.56
CA VAL A 374 -21.82 3.98 -5.48
C VAL A 374 -20.57 3.86 -6.36
N LEU A 375 -19.68 2.95 -5.97
CA LEU A 375 -18.54 2.52 -6.78
C LEU A 375 -18.76 1.06 -7.16
N GLU A 376 -18.83 0.79 -8.46
CA GLU A 376 -19.04 -0.55 -9.01
C GLU A 376 -17.69 -1.14 -9.41
N LEU A 377 -17.38 -2.34 -8.89
CA LEU A 377 -16.13 -3.05 -9.12
C LEU A 377 -16.42 -4.38 -9.82
N VAL A 378 -15.92 -4.54 -11.01
CA VAL A 378 -16.09 -5.75 -11.83
C VAL A 378 -15.01 -6.76 -11.46
N SER A 379 -15.39 -8.04 -11.36
CA SER A 379 -14.46 -9.14 -11.15
C SER A 379 -13.71 -9.45 -12.45
N VAL A 380 -12.40 -9.18 -12.45
CA VAL A 380 -11.49 -9.52 -13.56
C VAL A 380 -10.84 -10.87 -13.23
N PRO A 381 -11.09 -11.93 -14.03
CA PRO A 381 -10.53 -13.25 -13.77
C PRO A 381 -9.02 -13.24 -13.95
N GLY A 382 -8.31 -14.08 -13.20
CA GLY A 382 -6.88 -14.30 -13.43
C GLY A 382 -6.63 -15.05 -14.74
N GLY A 383 -5.43 -14.89 -15.28
CA GLY A 383 -5.04 -15.54 -16.52
C GLY A 383 -3.66 -15.13 -17.00
N SER A 384 -3.31 -15.50 -18.23
CA SER A 384 -2.10 -15.04 -18.92
C SER A 384 -2.48 -14.34 -20.21
N PHE A 385 -1.70 -13.33 -20.61
CA PHE A 385 -1.86 -12.65 -21.90
C PHE A 385 -0.50 -12.21 -22.45
N ILE A 386 -0.48 -11.87 -23.73
CA ILE A 386 0.69 -11.27 -24.35
C ILE A 386 0.55 -9.75 -24.30
N MET A 387 1.38 -9.11 -23.50
CA MET A 387 1.44 -7.66 -23.33
C MET A 387 2.25 -7.02 -24.47
N GLY A 388 1.82 -5.85 -24.92
CA GLY A 388 2.42 -5.14 -26.04
C GLY A 388 1.77 -5.45 -27.39
N SER A 389 2.29 -4.86 -28.48
CA SER A 389 1.71 -4.96 -29.83
C SER A 389 2.55 -5.81 -30.77
N PRO A 390 1.91 -6.59 -31.70
CA PRO A 390 2.62 -7.32 -32.72
C PRO A 390 3.22 -6.38 -33.80
N LEU A 391 4.28 -6.83 -34.50
CA LEU A 391 5.03 -6.02 -35.46
C LEU A 391 4.16 -5.39 -36.57
N GLY A 392 3.04 -6.00 -36.93
CA GLY A 392 2.12 -5.52 -37.97
C GLY A 392 1.00 -4.59 -37.51
N GLU A 393 0.90 -4.28 -36.23
CA GLU A 393 -0.19 -3.45 -35.70
C GLU A 393 -0.01 -1.99 -36.14
N GLN A 394 -1.03 -1.42 -36.75
CA GLN A 394 -0.99 -0.04 -37.23
C GLN A 394 -0.87 0.94 -36.07
N GLY A 395 0.02 1.92 -36.19
CA GLY A 395 0.28 2.91 -35.13
C GLY A 395 1.13 2.39 -33.96
N ARG A 396 1.70 1.18 -34.09
CA ARG A 396 2.64 0.61 -33.11
C ARG A 396 3.88 1.49 -32.96
N THR A 397 4.37 1.58 -31.76
CA THR A 397 5.62 2.27 -31.40
C THR A 397 6.63 1.30 -30.77
N LYS A 398 7.91 1.70 -30.71
CA LYS A 398 8.96 0.92 -30.02
C LYS A 398 8.72 0.79 -28.51
N ARG A 399 7.88 1.64 -27.94
CA ARG A 399 7.51 1.60 -26.52
C ARG A 399 6.71 0.36 -26.14
N GLU A 400 6.08 -0.29 -27.11
CA GLU A 400 5.17 -1.42 -26.95
C GLU A 400 5.88 -2.79 -27.16
N GLU A 401 7.22 -2.80 -27.22
CA GLU A 401 8.04 -4.00 -27.45
C GLU A 401 9.08 -4.23 -26.37
N PRO A 402 9.62 -5.45 -26.21
CA PRO A 402 9.16 -6.68 -26.86
C PRO A 402 7.81 -7.15 -26.31
N GLN A 403 7.01 -7.84 -27.14
CA GLN A 403 5.87 -8.59 -26.61
C GLN A 403 6.36 -9.67 -25.64
N HIS A 404 5.69 -9.82 -24.51
CA HIS A 404 6.02 -10.81 -23.49
C HIS A 404 4.75 -11.34 -22.82
N GLU A 405 4.84 -12.55 -22.29
CA GLU A 405 3.74 -13.15 -21.57
C GLU A 405 3.72 -12.66 -20.12
N VAL A 406 2.54 -12.22 -19.66
CA VAL A 406 2.32 -11.77 -18.29
C VAL A 406 1.23 -12.61 -17.64
N LYS A 407 1.46 -13.05 -16.40
CA LYS A 407 0.46 -13.71 -15.54
C LYS A 407 -0.21 -12.70 -14.64
N VAL A 408 -1.54 -12.67 -14.70
CA VAL A 408 -2.38 -11.77 -13.92
C VAL A 408 -3.17 -12.58 -12.90
N ARG A 409 -3.15 -12.16 -11.63
CA ARG A 409 -4.03 -12.73 -10.60
C ARG A 409 -5.43 -12.16 -10.73
N PRO A 410 -6.48 -12.84 -10.23
CA PRO A 410 -7.81 -12.23 -10.16
C PRO A 410 -7.78 -10.95 -9.35
N PHE A 411 -8.52 -9.94 -9.79
CA PHE A 411 -8.67 -8.67 -9.07
C PHE A 411 -10.02 -8.02 -9.40
N LEU A 412 -10.38 -7.00 -8.65
CA LEU A 412 -11.56 -6.19 -8.91
C LEU A 412 -11.12 -4.85 -9.51
N MET A 413 -11.81 -4.38 -10.54
CA MET A 413 -11.51 -3.12 -11.21
C MET A 413 -12.78 -2.26 -11.29
N GLY A 414 -12.63 -0.96 -11.09
CA GLY A 414 -13.70 0.01 -11.32
C GLY A 414 -14.34 -0.18 -12.69
N ARG A 415 -15.65 -0.42 -12.72
CA ARG A 415 -16.43 -0.61 -13.96
C ARG A 415 -16.22 0.52 -14.96
N TYR A 416 -16.03 1.72 -14.44
CA TYR A 416 -15.78 2.97 -15.15
C TYR A 416 -14.53 3.66 -14.59
N PRO A 417 -13.95 4.65 -15.30
CA PRO A 417 -13.10 5.65 -14.69
C PRO A 417 -13.83 6.31 -13.51
N VAL A 418 -13.10 6.73 -12.47
CA VAL A 418 -13.69 7.38 -11.30
C VAL A 418 -14.47 8.62 -11.76
N THR A 419 -15.74 8.70 -11.34
CA THR A 419 -16.63 9.83 -11.70
C THR A 419 -16.44 11.02 -10.78
N GLN A 420 -16.85 12.20 -11.23
CA GLN A 420 -16.82 13.43 -10.42
C GLN A 420 -17.70 13.32 -9.17
N ALA A 421 -18.82 12.58 -9.21
CA ALA A 421 -19.62 12.32 -8.02
C ALA A 421 -18.87 11.47 -7.00
N GLN A 422 -18.20 10.39 -7.45
CA GLN A 422 -17.38 9.53 -6.58
C GLN A 422 -16.19 10.30 -6.00
N TRP A 423 -15.49 11.06 -6.86
CA TRP A 423 -14.41 11.95 -6.42
C TRP A 423 -14.86 12.95 -5.35
N ASN A 424 -15.98 13.64 -5.61
CA ASN A 424 -16.50 14.63 -4.68
C ASN A 424 -16.75 14.02 -3.30
N VAL A 425 -17.44 12.89 -3.21
CA VAL A 425 -17.68 12.22 -1.92
C VAL A 425 -16.38 11.86 -1.21
N VAL A 426 -15.42 11.25 -1.92
CA VAL A 426 -14.15 10.82 -1.33
C VAL A 426 -13.25 12.01 -0.96
N SER A 427 -13.35 13.13 -1.69
CA SER A 427 -12.58 14.35 -1.38
C SER A 427 -12.93 14.97 -0.03
N PHE A 428 -14.13 14.71 0.51
CA PHE A 428 -14.55 15.13 1.85
C PHE A 428 -14.24 14.12 2.95
N LEU A 429 -13.75 12.91 2.62
CA LEU A 429 -13.28 11.98 3.62
C LEU A 429 -12.01 12.52 4.31
N PRO A 430 -11.69 12.03 5.52
CA PRO A 430 -10.47 12.44 6.20
C PRO A 430 -9.25 12.27 5.31
N LYS A 431 -8.45 13.34 5.23
CA LYS A 431 -7.18 13.35 4.50
C LYS A 431 -6.23 12.28 5.03
N VAL A 432 -5.59 11.56 4.11
CA VAL A 432 -4.50 10.64 4.44
C VAL A 432 -3.16 11.34 4.24
N ASN A 433 -2.84 11.80 3.03
CA ASN A 433 -1.55 12.43 2.72
C ASN A 433 -1.67 13.89 2.30
N ILE A 434 -2.52 14.18 1.33
CA ILE A 434 -2.67 15.51 0.73
C ILE A 434 -4.13 15.98 0.71
N GLU A 435 -4.35 17.28 0.58
CA GLU A 435 -5.70 17.82 0.37
C GLU A 435 -6.16 17.58 -1.06
N LEU A 436 -7.41 17.16 -1.23
CA LEU A 436 -8.07 17.03 -2.52
C LEU A 436 -9.01 18.21 -2.75
N LYS A 437 -8.96 18.78 -3.96
CA LYS A 437 -9.97 19.75 -4.40
C LYS A 437 -11.27 18.99 -4.67
N ALA A 438 -12.39 19.47 -4.14
CA ALA A 438 -13.68 18.81 -4.30
C ALA A 438 -14.15 18.71 -5.77
N ASN A 439 -13.79 19.68 -6.61
CA ASN A 439 -14.18 19.76 -8.02
C ASN A 439 -12.98 20.20 -8.86
N PRO A 440 -12.02 19.29 -9.18
CA PRO A 440 -10.86 19.64 -9.99
C PRO A 440 -11.17 19.71 -11.48
N ALA A 441 -12.19 18.99 -11.95
CA ALA A 441 -12.50 18.75 -13.35
C ALA A 441 -12.87 20.02 -14.10
N LYS A 442 -12.41 20.11 -15.35
CA LYS A 442 -12.74 21.17 -16.29
C LYS A 442 -14.13 20.98 -16.93
N PHE A 443 -14.46 19.73 -17.27
CA PHE A 443 -15.75 19.38 -17.87
C PHE A 443 -16.72 18.92 -16.78
N ASN A 444 -17.70 19.74 -16.46
CA ASN A 444 -18.63 19.48 -15.36
C ASN A 444 -19.69 18.42 -15.70
N GLY A 445 -19.87 17.46 -14.80
CA GLY A 445 -20.92 16.44 -14.87
C GLY A 445 -20.73 15.37 -13.82
N SER A 446 -21.70 15.16 -12.93
CA SER A 446 -21.58 14.21 -11.82
C SER A 446 -21.21 12.80 -12.25
N VAL A 447 -21.65 12.38 -13.43
CA VAL A 447 -21.36 11.06 -14.04
C VAL A 447 -20.26 11.12 -15.11
N HIS A 448 -19.61 12.26 -15.32
CA HIS A 448 -18.40 12.34 -16.13
C HIS A 448 -17.19 11.81 -15.34
N PRO A 449 -16.13 11.29 -16.01
CA PRO A 449 -14.90 10.97 -15.31
C PRO A 449 -14.33 12.22 -14.64
N VAL A 450 -13.70 12.06 -13.49
CA VAL A 450 -12.84 13.10 -12.93
C VAL A 450 -11.58 13.20 -13.76
N GLU A 451 -11.18 14.42 -14.11
CA GLU A 451 -9.94 14.75 -14.82
C GLU A 451 -9.28 15.98 -14.18
N SER A 452 -8.18 16.45 -14.72
CA SER A 452 -7.38 17.55 -14.16
C SER A 452 -6.87 17.24 -12.74
N ILE A 453 -6.44 16.01 -12.54
CA ILE A 453 -5.91 15.51 -11.27
C ILE A 453 -4.49 14.96 -11.47
N THR A 454 -3.62 15.20 -10.51
CA THR A 454 -2.26 14.67 -10.48
C THR A 454 -2.24 13.19 -10.08
N TRP A 455 -1.12 12.51 -10.32
CA TRP A 455 -0.94 11.13 -9.87
C TRP A 455 -1.05 11.02 -8.34
N TYR A 456 -0.51 11.98 -7.59
CA TYR A 456 -0.61 12.01 -6.13
C TYR A 456 -2.04 12.15 -5.64
N GLU A 457 -2.86 12.96 -6.31
CA GLU A 457 -4.28 13.12 -5.97
C GLU A 457 -5.08 11.85 -6.27
N ALA A 458 -4.75 11.12 -7.35
CA ALA A 458 -5.35 9.83 -7.65
C ALA A 458 -4.98 8.75 -6.61
N VAL A 459 -3.73 8.75 -6.12
CA VAL A 459 -3.29 7.88 -5.01
C VAL A 459 -3.99 8.27 -3.72
N GLU A 460 -4.05 9.55 -3.38
CA GLU A 460 -4.77 10.04 -2.19
C GLU A 460 -6.25 9.63 -2.19
N PHE A 461 -6.91 9.69 -3.36
CA PHE A 461 -8.28 9.18 -3.49
C PHE A 461 -8.36 7.70 -3.10
N CYS A 462 -7.45 6.87 -3.61
CA CYS A 462 -7.39 5.44 -3.26
C CYS A 462 -7.14 5.23 -1.77
N ASP A 463 -6.26 6.02 -1.15
CA ASP A 463 -5.92 5.93 0.26
C ASP A 463 -7.10 6.33 1.17
N ARG A 464 -7.80 7.43 0.85
CA ARG A 464 -9.01 7.84 1.57
C ARG A 464 -10.12 6.80 1.45
N LEU A 465 -10.34 6.29 0.24
CA LEU A 465 -11.34 5.25 0.00
C LEU A 465 -10.97 3.97 0.76
N SER A 466 -9.70 3.59 0.80
CA SER A 466 -9.22 2.44 1.55
C SER A 466 -9.45 2.61 3.05
N SER A 467 -9.13 3.78 3.59
CA SER A 467 -9.34 4.10 5.01
C SER A 467 -10.83 4.11 5.38
N TYR A 468 -11.69 4.58 4.49
CA TYR A 468 -13.13 4.66 4.72
C TYR A 468 -13.81 3.29 4.69
N THR A 469 -13.40 2.43 3.75
CA THR A 469 -14.06 1.13 3.52
C THR A 469 -13.43 -0.02 4.30
N GLY A 470 -12.18 0.17 4.79
CA GLY A 470 -11.35 -0.90 5.36
C GLY A 470 -10.82 -1.89 4.31
N ARG A 471 -10.93 -1.58 3.02
CA ARG A 471 -10.45 -2.39 1.88
C ARG A 471 -9.31 -1.68 1.20
N LYS A 472 -8.44 -2.41 0.50
CA LYS A 472 -7.26 -1.83 -0.15
C LYS A 472 -7.53 -1.47 -1.60
N TYR A 473 -7.78 -0.19 -1.85
CA TYR A 473 -7.88 0.38 -3.19
C TYR A 473 -6.54 0.95 -3.63
N ARG A 474 -6.23 0.86 -4.90
CA ARG A 474 -5.01 1.40 -5.53
C ARG A 474 -5.23 1.69 -7.01
N LEU A 475 -4.28 2.35 -7.64
CA LEU A 475 -4.19 2.42 -9.10
C LEU A 475 -3.87 1.04 -9.67
N PRO A 476 -4.32 0.71 -10.90
CA PRO A 476 -3.90 -0.51 -11.59
C PRO A 476 -2.40 -0.48 -11.90
N SER A 477 -1.75 -1.64 -11.96
CA SER A 477 -0.50 -1.73 -12.71
C SER A 477 -0.77 -1.58 -14.20
N GLU A 478 0.26 -1.22 -14.97
CA GLU A 478 0.15 -1.14 -16.43
C GLU A 478 -0.29 -2.47 -17.05
N ALA A 479 0.23 -3.58 -16.53
CA ALA A 479 -0.10 -4.91 -16.99
C ALA A 479 -1.55 -5.32 -16.63
N GLU A 480 -2.02 -5.00 -15.43
CA GLU A 480 -3.42 -5.19 -15.05
C GLU A 480 -4.35 -4.38 -15.95
N TRP A 481 -3.97 -3.13 -16.23
CA TRP A 481 -4.76 -2.26 -17.09
C TRP A 481 -4.88 -2.82 -18.52
N GLU A 482 -3.75 -3.23 -19.17
CA GLU A 482 -3.78 -3.78 -20.52
C GLU A 482 -4.52 -5.12 -20.59
N TYR A 483 -4.32 -6.00 -19.61
CA TYR A 483 -5.06 -7.26 -19.48
C TYR A 483 -6.57 -7.01 -19.41
N ALA A 484 -6.97 -6.10 -18.54
CA ALA A 484 -8.37 -5.72 -18.36
C ALA A 484 -8.96 -5.06 -19.61
N CYS A 485 -8.20 -4.19 -20.28
CA CYS A 485 -8.60 -3.54 -21.53
C CYS A 485 -8.82 -4.56 -22.66
N ARG A 486 -7.86 -5.48 -22.87
CA ARG A 486 -7.97 -6.53 -23.88
C ARG A 486 -9.10 -7.52 -23.62
N ALA A 487 -9.33 -7.86 -22.38
CA ALA A 487 -10.38 -8.80 -21.98
C ALA A 487 -10.44 -10.05 -22.89
N ALA A 488 -9.29 -10.71 -23.02
CA ALA A 488 -8.99 -11.90 -23.83
C ALA A 488 -8.89 -11.66 -25.36
N THR A 489 -9.04 -10.44 -25.89
CA THR A 489 -8.80 -10.15 -27.31
C THR A 489 -7.30 -9.95 -27.61
N LYS A 490 -6.94 -10.15 -28.90
CA LYS A 490 -5.60 -9.89 -29.41
C LYS A 490 -5.57 -8.73 -30.42
N THR A 491 -6.73 -8.18 -30.73
CA THR A 491 -6.94 -7.07 -31.66
C THR A 491 -6.51 -5.74 -31.06
N PRO A 492 -6.31 -4.69 -31.85
CA PRO A 492 -5.94 -3.36 -31.34
C PRO A 492 -6.93 -2.80 -30.33
N PHE A 493 -8.22 -3.12 -30.45
CA PHE A 493 -9.28 -2.73 -29.54
C PHE A 493 -10.08 -3.96 -29.10
N HIS A 494 -10.74 -3.90 -27.94
CA HIS A 494 -11.60 -5.01 -27.52
C HIS A 494 -12.83 -5.21 -28.43
N PHE A 495 -13.16 -4.22 -29.24
CA PHE A 495 -14.21 -4.30 -30.26
C PHE A 495 -13.76 -5.07 -31.53
N GLY A 496 -12.44 -5.27 -31.76
CA GLY A 496 -11.86 -5.86 -32.94
C GLY A 496 -10.80 -4.99 -33.62
N GLU A 497 -10.78 -4.98 -34.96
CA GLU A 497 -9.71 -4.39 -35.78
C GLU A 497 -9.77 -2.87 -35.90
N THR A 498 -10.85 -2.21 -35.51
CA THR A 498 -11.02 -0.76 -35.58
C THR A 498 -11.92 -0.24 -34.45
N ILE A 499 -12.10 1.06 -34.40
CA ILE A 499 -12.87 1.78 -33.38
C ILE A 499 -13.75 2.84 -34.00
N ARG A 500 -14.95 3.08 -33.48
CA ARG A 500 -15.87 4.12 -33.92
C ARG A 500 -16.26 5.04 -32.76
N THR A 501 -16.67 6.26 -33.07
CA THR A 501 -17.10 7.25 -32.07
C THR A 501 -18.49 6.96 -31.46
N SER A 502 -19.17 5.92 -31.92
CA SER A 502 -20.35 5.35 -31.26
C SER A 502 -20.00 4.46 -30.07
N GLU A 503 -18.84 3.80 -30.09
CA GLU A 503 -18.37 2.89 -29.05
C GLU A 503 -17.33 3.51 -28.09
N ALA A 504 -16.67 4.62 -28.51
CA ALA A 504 -15.66 5.27 -27.69
C ALA A 504 -15.61 6.79 -27.93
N ASN A 505 -15.11 7.54 -26.96
CA ASN A 505 -14.96 8.99 -27.06
C ASN A 505 -13.49 9.35 -27.35
N TYR A 506 -13.19 9.67 -28.61
CA TYR A 506 -11.87 10.08 -29.12
C TYR A 506 -12.01 11.14 -30.20
N HIS A 507 -10.90 11.65 -30.76
CA HIS A 507 -10.90 12.61 -31.86
C HIS A 507 -11.35 11.95 -33.18
N GLY A 508 -12.63 11.95 -33.44
CA GLY A 508 -13.25 11.20 -34.55
C GLY A 508 -12.81 11.58 -35.98
N ASP A 509 -12.11 12.70 -36.17
CA ASP A 509 -11.54 13.07 -37.47
C ASP A 509 -10.37 12.15 -37.92
N TYR A 510 -9.78 11.40 -36.97
CA TYR A 510 -8.65 10.50 -37.16
C TYR A 510 -9.07 9.04 -36.97
N PRO A 511 -9.68 8.40 -37.99
CA PRO A 511 -10.13 7.01 -37.87
C PRO A 511 -8.95 6.03 -37.87
N TYR A 512 -9.14 4.85 -37.32
CA TYR A 512 -8.16 3.77 -37.31
C TYR A 512 -8.33 2.86 -38.55
N GLY A 513 -7.23 2.58 -39.26
CA GLY A 513 -7.21 1.68 -40.39
C GLY A 513 -8.13 2.13 -41.51
N ARG A 514 -9.13 1.31 -41.81
CA ARG A 514 -10.16 1.57 -42.83
C ARG A 514 -11.48 2.05 -42.25
N GLY A 515 -11.50 2.40 -40.97
CA GLY A 515 -12.66 2.92 -40.29
C GLY A 515 -13.13 4.27 -40.86
N ALA A 516 -14.39 4.61 -40.63
CA ALA A 516 -14.95 5.90 -41.04
C ALA A 516 -14.62 6.99 -40.01
N LYS A 517 -14.55 8.24 -40.49
CA LYS A 517 -14.51 9.41 -39.60
C LYS A 517 -15.78 9.47 -38.75
N GLY A 518 -15.63 9.94 -37.54
CA GLY A 518 -16.71 10.08 -36.56
C GLY A 518 -16.79 11.46 -35.95
N LYS A 519 -17.59 11.62 -34.90
CA LYS A 519 -17.80 12.89 -34.23
C LYS A 519 -16.62 13.19 -33.27
N TYR A 520 -16.04 14.39 -33.37
CA TYR A 520 -15.16 14.95 -32.35
C TYR A 520 -15.96 15.76 -31.33
N ARG A 521 -16.09 15.26 -30.10
CA ARG A 521 -16.97 15.87 -29.06
C ARG A 521 -16.31 17.04 -28.34
N LYS A 522 -14.98 17.12 -28.32
CA LYS A 522 -14.18 18.18 -27.68
C LYS A 522 -14.34 18.27 -26.15
N SER A 523 -14.77 17.21 -25.53
CA SER A 523 -14.98 17.10 -24.09
C SER A 523 -15.05 15.64 -23.67
N THR A 524 -14.93 15.37 -22.38
CA THR A 524 -15.31 14.08 -21.81
C THR A 524 -16.80 13.81 -22.00
N ASN A 525 -17.19 12.54 -21.99
CA ASN A 525 -18.57 12.08 -21.94
C ASN A 525 -18.93 11.60 -20.54
N ALA A 526 -20.21 11.48 -20.25
CA ALA A 526 -20.68 10.65 -19.17
C ALA A 526 -20.14 9.22 -19.32
N VAL A 527 -19.69 8.60 -18.23
CA VAL A 527 -19.24 7.21 -18.29
C VAL A 527 -20.37 6.33 -18.81
N ASN A 528 -20.06 5.36 -19.65
CA ASN A 528 -21.01 4.49 -20.38
C ASN A 528 -21.89 5.15 -21.47
N GLU A 529 -21.74 6.43 -21.77
CA GLU A 529 -22.59 7.08 -22.80
C GLU A 529 -22.28 6.56 -24.21
N SER A 530 -21.02 6.26 -24.52
CA SER A 530 -20.58 5.76 -25.83
C SER A 530 -20.40 4.24 -25.82
N SER A 531 -21.25 3.45 -25.21
CA SER A 531 -20.71 2.33 -24.52
C SER A 531 -21.11 0.96 -25.00
N CYS A 532 -20.05 0.26 -25.40
CA CYS A 532 -20.01 -1.17 -25.28
C CYS A 532 -18.94 -1.55 -24.25
N ALA A 533 -19.29 -2.39 -23.32
CA ALA A 533 -18.33 -2.97 -22.41
C ALA A 533 -17.42 -3.97 -23.14
N ASN A 534 -16.25 -4.25 -22.59
CA ASN A 534 -15.48 -5.43 -23.02
C ASN A 534 -16.04 -6.72 -22.39
N THR A 535 -15.46 -7.88 -22.70
CA THR A 535 -15.97 -9.19 -22.24
C THR A 535 -15.94 -9.36 -20.72
N PHE A 536 -15.16 -8.55 -19.99
CA PHE A 536 -15.18 -8.52 -18.53
C PHE A 536 -16.28 -7.59 -17.95
N GLY A 537 -16.91 -6.75 -18.77
CA GLY A 537 -17.91 -5.78 -18.33
C GLY A 537 -17.35 -4.40 -17.99
N LEU A 538 -16.13 -4.08 -18.43
CA LEU A 538 -15.48 -2.78 -18.23
C LEU A 538 -15.79 -1.83 -19.38
N TYR A 539 -16.07 -0.57 -19.07
CA TYR A 539 -16.40 0.48 -20.01
C TYR A 539 -15.29 1.53 -20.11
N ASP A 540 -15.31 2.30 -21.18
CA ASP A 540 -14.41 3.44 -21.42
C ASP A 540 -12.90 3.08 -21.33
N MET A 541 -12.54 1.83 -21.69
CA MET A 541 -11.14 1.40 -21.77
C MET A 541 -10.39 1.98 -22.98
N HIS A 542 -11.11 2.60 -23.92
CA HIS A 542 -10.59 3.23 -25.13
C HIS A 542 -11.11 4.65 -25.27
N GLY A 543 -10.30 5.66 -24.98
CA GLY A 543 -10.69 7.07 -25.02
C GLY A 543 -11.32 7.58 -23.75
N ASN A 544 -12.08 8.66 -23.83
CA ASN A 544 -12.66 9.47 -22.78
C ASN A 544 -11.59 10.19 -21.94
N VAL A 545 -10.85 9.52 -21.08
CA VAL A 545 -9.67 10.05 -20.36
C VAL A 545 -8.54 9.04 -20.42
N PHE A 546 -7.29 9.51 -20.47
CA PHE A 546 -6.15 8.70 -20.09
C PHE A 546 -6.27 8.31 -18.63
N GLU A 547 -5.78 7.13 -18.30
CA GLU A 547 -5.86 6.61 -16.95
C GLU A 547 -4.48 6.40 -16.35
N TRP A 548 -4.24 6.99 -15.16
CA TRP A 548 -3.05 6.78 -14.40
C TRP A 548 -2.86 5.32 -14.01
N CYS A 549 -1.64 4.81 -14.23
CA CYS A 549 -1.18 3.54 -13.68
C CYS A 549 -0.18 3.76 -12.53
N GLN A 550 0.10 2.71 -11.79
CA GLN A 550 1.04 2.75 -10.67
C GLN A 550 2.49 2.77 -11.15
N ASP A 551 2.77 2.21 -12.33
CA ASP A 551 4.11 1.96 -12.86
C ASP A 551 4.86 3.25 -13.18
N ILE A 552 6.17 3.26 -12.90
CA ILE A 552 7.08 4.29 -13.42
C ILE A 552 7.26 4.09 -14.93
N TRP A 553 7.71 5.15 -15.61
CA TRP A 553 7.89 5.06 -17.05
C TRP A 553 9.16 4.30 -17.45
N HIS A 554 9.02 3.38 -18.40
CA HIS A 554 10.10 2.68 -19.11
C HIS A 554 9.92 2.83 -20.62
N GLU A 555 11.01 3.08 -21.34
CA GLU A 555 10.98 3.31 -22.80
C GLU A 555 10.46 2.12 -23.60
N ASN A 556 10.53 0.91 -23.08
CA ASN A 556 10.01 -0.32 -23.69
C ASN A 556 9.86 -1.41 -22.63
N TYR A 557 9.46 -2.62 -23.03
CA TYR A 557 9.25 -3.75 -22.13
C TYR A 557 10.48 -4.67 -21.93
N ALA A 558 11.69 -4.23 -22.31
CA ALA A 558 12.88 -5.02 -21.99
C ALA A 558 13.11 -5.07 -20.46
N GLY A 559 13.05 -6.28 -19.91
CA GLY A 559 13.15 -6.48 -18.45
C GLY A 559 11.84 -6.31 -17.66
N ALA A 560 10.71 -6.10 -18.33
CA ALA A 560 9.42 -5.94 -17.67
C ALA A 560 9.03 -7.15 -16.79
N PRO A 561 8.33 -6.94 -15.67
CA PRO A 561 7.79 -8.02 -14.84
C PRO A 561 6.83 -8.92 -15.60
N ILE A 562 6.84 -10.21 -15.30
CA ILE A 562 5.92 -11.21 -15.90
C ILE A 562 4.76 -11.57 -14.97
N ASP A 563 4.65 -10.94 -13.83
CA ASP A 563 3.68 -11.25 -12.76
C ASP A 563 2.58 -10.18 -12.59
N ALA A 564 2.40 -9.30 -13.54
CA ALA A 564 1.46 -8.16 -13.49
C ALA A 564 1.62 -7.21 -12.29
N GLY A 565 2.70 -7.32 -11.51
CA GLY A 565 3.04 -6.31 -10.52
C GLY A 565 3.41 -4.99 -11.20
N ALA A 566 3.14 -3.83 -10.56
CA ALA A 566 3.58 -2.56 -11.11
C ALA A 566 5.11 -2.52 -11.24
N TRP A 567 5.59 -2.10 -12.40
CA TRP A 567 7.02 -2.01 -12.68
C TRP A 567 7.59 -0.73 -12.09
N MET A 568 8.35 -0.87 -10.98
CA MET A 568 8.84 0.25 -10.18
C MET A 568 10.37 0.36 -10.15
N ASP A 569 11.07 -0.51 -10.93
CA ASP A 569 12.54 -0.59 -10.94
C ASP A 569 13.10 -0.02 -12.25
N GLU A 570 14.27 0.64 -12.21
CA GLU A 570 15.12 0.98 -13.35
C GLU A 570 14.48 1.85 -14.45
N GLY A 571 13.45 2.66 -14.13
CA GLY A 571 12.75 3.54 -15.07
C GLY A 571 12.87 5.02 -14.74
N ASP A 572 12.07 5.83 -15.44
CA ASP A 572 11.94 7.26 -15.14
C ASP A 572 10.98 7.47 -13.97
N TYR A 573 11.54 7.76 -12.79
CA TYR A 573 10.78 8.01 -11.57
C TYR A 573 10.00 9.33 -11.59
N THR A 574 10.28 10.24 -12.53
CA THR A 574 9.59 11.52 -12.64
C THR A 574 8.24 11.40 -13.33
N SER A 575 8.01 10.29 -14.01
CA SER A 575 6.82 10.03 -14.82
C SER A 575 6.14 8.72 -14.43
N ARG A 576 4.85 8.67 -14.65
CA ARG A 576 4.02 7.46 -14.52
C ARG A 576 3.40 7.09 -15.85
N VAL A 577 3.17 5.80 -16.00
CA VAL A 577 2.46 5.27 -17.17
C VAL A 577 1.02 5.77 -17.17
N THR A 578 0.55 6.17 -18.35
CA THR A 578 -0.86 6.48 -18.63
C THR A 578 -1.35 5.66 -19.82
N ARG A 579 -2.61 5.22 -19.77
CA ARG A 579 -3.17 4.27 -20.73
C ARG A 579 -4.54 4.72 -21.23
N GLY A 580 -5.01 4.16 -22.36
CA GLY A 580 -6.38 4.25 -22.85
C GLY A 580 -6.64 5.33 -23.89
N GLY A 581 -5.83 6.38 -23.97
CA GLY A 581 -6.14 7.56 -24.76
C GLY A 581 -7.26 8.40 -24.13
N SER A 582 -7.69 9.46 -24.80
CA SER A 582 -8.66 10.41 -24.27
C SER A 582 -9.62 10.94 -25.35
N TRP A 583 -10.55 11.79 -24.96
CA TRP A 583 -11.48 12.50 -25.84
C TRP A 583 -10.77 13.30 -26.95
N SER A 584 -9.54 13.74 -26.74
CA SER A 584 -8.72 14.53 -27.67
C SER A 584 -7.72 13.71 -28.46
N SER A 585 -7.56 12.42 -28.18
CA SER A 585 -6.57 11.53 -28.79
C SER A 585 -7.01 11.01 -30.15
N ASP A 586 -6.05 10.77 -31.04
CA ASP A 586 -6.27 10.00 -32.26
C ASP A 586 -6.63 8.56 -31.92
N SER A 587 -7.35 7.88 -32.81
CA SER A 587 -7.75 6.49 -32.62
C SER A 587 -6.58 5.52 -32.35
N ALA A 588 -5.42 5.75 -32.97
CA ALA A 588 -4.21 4.94 -32.77
C ALA A 588 -3.66 5.02 -31.34
N VAL A 589 -3.90 6.13 -30.65
CA VAL A 589 -3.53 6.34 -29.24
C VAL A 589 -4.47 5.61 -28.27
N CYS A 590 -5.68 5.29 -28.72
CA CYS A 590 -6.66 4.56 -27.93
C CYS A 590 -6.52 3.03 -28.00
N ARG A 591 -5.50 2.46 -28.66
CA ARG A 591 -5.27 1.01 -28.74
C ARG A 591 -4.96 0.41 -27.37
N SER A 592 -5.32 -0.85 -27.18
CA SER A 592 -5.02 -1.59 -25.94
C SER A 592 -3.53 -1.57 -25.58
N ALA A 593 -2.64 -1.68 -26.58
CA ALA A 593 -1.19 -1.72 -26.36
C ALA A 593 -0.53 -0.35 -26.28
N TYR A 594 -1.23 0.74 -26.64
CA TYR A 594 -0.60 2.07 -26.65
C TYR A 594 -0.24 2.52 -25.23
N ARG A 595 0.99 3.02 -25.09
CA ARG A 595 1.56 3.50 -23.82
C ARG A 595 1.87 4.99 -23.94
N SER A 596 1.56 5.71 -22.90
CA SER A 596 1.99 7.09 -22.70
C SER A 596 2.54 7.29 -21.30
N GLN A 597 3.11 8.46 -21.07
CA GLN A 597 3.60 8.89 -19.77
C GLN A 597 3.12 10.31 -19.47
N ALA A 598 3.04 10.62 -18.21
CA ALA A 598 2.86 11.97 -17.72
C ALA A 598 3.68 12.18 -16.44
N GLU A 599 4.18 13.38 -16.22
CA GLU A 599 4.88 13.75 -14.99
C GLU A 599 3.91 13.66 -13.81
N LEU A 600 4.42 13.33 -12.62
CA LEU A 600 3.62 13.10 -11.41
C LEU A 600 2.69 14.27 -11.03
N GLU A 601 3.11 15.50 -11.33
CA GLU A 601 2.36 16.74 -11.08
C GLU A 601 1.49 17.19 -12.27
N SER A 602 1.51 16.45 -13.39
CA SER A 602 0.68 16.78 -14.54
C SER A 602 -0.80 16.69 -14.16
N CYS A 603 -1.56 17.72 -14.49
CA CYS A 603 -3.00 17.79 -14.34
C CYS A 603 -3.60 18.32 -15.64
N ASP A 604 -4.09 17.43 -16.49
CA ASP A 604 -4.62 17.71 -17.82
C ASP A 604 -6.11 17.35 -17.89
N ASP A 605 -6.89 18.09 -18.68
CA ASP A 605 -8.33 17.89 -18.86
C ASP A 605 -8.69 16.59 -19.63
N ALA A 606 -7.69 15.81 -19.98
CA ALA A 606 -7.80 14.51 -20.61
C ALA A 606 -7.23 13.36 -19.74
N LEU A 607 -6.85 13.63 -18.48
CA LEU A 607 -6.13 12.69 -17.61
C LEU A 607 -6.91 12.45 -16.32
N GLY A 608 -7.38 11.22 -16.15
CA GLY A 608 -8.13 10.71 -15.00
C GLY A 608 -7.56 9.37 -14.53
N PHE A 609 -8.38 8.52 -13.92
CA PHE A 609 -7.96 7.21 -13.42
C PHE A 609 -9.13 6.28 -13.13
N ARG A 610 -8.84 5.01 -12.93
CA ARG A 610 -9.74 4.05 -12.30
C ARG A 610 -9.06 3.33 -11.15
N VAL A 611 -9.85 2.75 -10.25
CA VAL A 611 -9.34 2.03 -9.10
C VAL A 611 -9.36 0.53 -9.32
N VAL A 612 -8.43 -0.16 -8.66
CA VAL A 612 -8.45 -1.62 -8.52
C VAL A 612 -8.38 -2.02 -7.06
N MET A 613 -8.84 -3.24 -6.79
CA MET A 613 -8.76 -3.89 -5.49
C MET A 613 -8.38 -5.36 -5.71
N SER A 614 -7.46 -5.89 -4.91
CA SER A 614 -7.11 -7.32 -4.98
C SER A 614 -8.34 -8.15 -4.58
N SER A 615 -8.67 -9.18 -5.34
CA SER A 615 -9.68 -10.16 -4.91
C SER A 615 -9.12 -10.98 -3.78
N HIS A 616 -9.90 -11.17 -2.71
CA HIS A 616 -9.55 -11.98 -1.54
C HIS A 616 -9.31 -13.44 -1.87
#